data_f087ff5bffb2495880e7bec8fe9a175c
#
_entry.id   f087ff5bffb2495880e7bec8fe9a175c
#
_cell.length_a   1.000
_cell.length_b   1.000
_cell.length_c   1.000
_cell.angle_alpha   90.00
_cell.angle_beta   90.00
_cell.angle_gamma   90.00
#
_symmetry.space_group_name_H-M   'P 1'
#
loop_
_entity.id
_entity.type
_entity.pdbx_description
1 polymer ?
#
loop_
_entity_poly.entity_id
_entity_poly.type
_entity_poly.pdbx_seq_one_letter_code
_entity_poly.pdbx_strand_id
1 'polypeptide(L)'
;CNSKGMNATALTYKLDASNKRILDVSRDALLRIFTCAYAYRMTGDAKYLTKAETDMNAVCNFPDWNSKRHFLDVGEMATAVAFGYDWLYNELSAATRTKAANALLKFAFQQAQDKNWNLNFYEATNNWNQVCNGGLVCAALASYENNPSEAKDMIEKALESNKPALEVMYSPDGNYPEGSGYWCYGTLYQVLMLAALNSTLGTDNGLSDTPGFSKTAEYMLYMTGLNSKFFNYSDCAPSSTAALASWWFADKYSNPSLLYNELKMLKNGEYASCAENRLLPMIMAFANNLNLDAISAPSNKLWSGKGETPVVMVHTDWTYTDTDKYLGIKGGKAGSSHGHMDAGSFVYDAYGVRWSMDFGLQSYTTLESKLSALGGNLWDMGQNSMRWDVFRLNNLNHSTISINDARHRVNGVATLTTTINTATELGATFDLTEVVSDQAASATRTVKIVNDKDLVVMDEIKARTDKSAKVRWCG
;
A
#
# COMPACT_ATOMS: atom_id res chain seq x y z
N CYS A 1 10.27 -9.39 -20.30
CA CYS A 1 10.31 -8.14 -21.08
C CYS A 1 9.26 -8.20 -22.15
N ASN A 2 8.22 -7.41 -22.04
CA ASN A 2 7.26 -7.29 -23.12
C ASN A 2 7.89 -6.50 -24.30
N SER A 3 7.38 -6.71 -25.50
CA SER A 3 7.83 -6.01 -26.71
C SER A 3 7.75 -4.49 -26.58
N LYS A 4 6.84 -3.97 -25.77
CA LYS A 4 6.61 -2.56 -25.51
C LYS A 4 7.81 -1.89 -24.81
N GLY A 5 8.40 -2.54 -23.79
CA GLY A 5 9.60 -2.03 -23.10
C GLY A 5 10.86 -2.12 -23.94
N MET A 6 11.05 -3.24 -24.67
CA MET A 6 12.25 -3.47 -25.51
C MET A 6 12.32 -2.53 -26.71
N ASN A 7 11.19 -2.24 -27.35
CA ASN A 7 11.13 -1.40 -28.56
C ASN A 7 10.93 0.09 -28.25
N ALA A 8 10.76 0.45 -26.97
CA ALA A 8 10.57 1.84 -26.61
C ALA A 8 11.86 2.67 -26.82
N THR A 9 11.69 3.92 -27.23
CA THR A 9 12.77 4.92 -27.25
C THR A 9 13.34 5.12 -25.84
N ALA A 10 14.55 5.68 -25.75
CA ALA A 10 15.14 6.04 -24.46
C ALA A 10 14.20 6.93 -23.65
N LEU A 11 14.27 6.80 -22.32
CA LEU A 11 13.47 7.60 -21.40
C LEU A 11 13.82 9.09 -21.53
N THR A 12 12.82 9.94 -21.44
CA THR A 12 12.97 11.39 -21.52
C THR A 12 12.43 12.06 -20.25
N TYR A 13 13.06 13.17 -19.84
CA TYR A 13 12.56 13.99 -18.74
C TYR A 13 11.22 14.60 -19.13
N LYS A 14 10.15 14.18 -18.48
CA LYS A 14 8.81 14.66 -18.78
C LYS A 14 8.02 14.84 -17.49
N LEU A 15 7.69 16.09 -17.21
CA LEU A 15 6.79 16.42 -16.11
C LEU A 15 5.34 16.14 -16.51
N ASP A 16 4.58 15.53 -15.61
CA ASP A 16 3.13 15.44 -15.74
C ASP A 16 2.52 16.85 -15.89
N ALA A 17 1.55 16.99 -16.78
CA ALA A 17 0.99 18.30 -17.13
C ALA A 17 0.25 18.95 -15.95
N SER A 18 -0.38 18.14 -15.09
CA SER A 18 -1.25 18.61 -14.01
C SER A 18 -0.49 18.87 -12.71
N ASN A 19 0.28 17.89 -12.22
CA ASN A 19 0.92 17.93 -10.91
C ASN A 19 2.43 18.21 -10.94
N LYS A 20 3.01 18.29 -12.16
CA LYS A 20 4.44 18.57 -12.38
C LYS A 20 5.37 17.52 -11.74
N ARG A 21 4.98 16.25 -11.69
CA ARG A 21 5.76 15.12 -11.21
C ARG A 21 6.41 14.36 -12.36
N ILE A 22 7.51 13.66 -12.09
CA ILE A 22 8.11 12.69 -13.02
C ILE A 22 7.86 11.25 -12.57
N LEU A 23 6.94 11.02 -11.64
CA LEU A 23 6.71 9.72 -11.00
C LEU A 23 6.44 8.61 -12.02
N ASP A 24 5.68 8.89 -13.08
CA ASP A 24 5.42 7.92 -14.14
C ASP A 24 6.69 7.57 -14.92
N VAL A 25 7.58 8.53 -15.14
CA VAL A 25 8.89 8.30 -15.76
C VAL A 25 9.80 7.48 -14.85
N SER A 26 9.79 7.76 -13.54
CA SER A 26 10.56 6.99 -12.54
C SER A 26 10.10 5.54 -12.48
N ARG A 27 8.79 5.31 -12.50
CA ARG A 27 8.18 3.97 -12.52
C ARG A 27 8.46 3.22 -13.82
N ASP A 28 8.42 3.92 -14.96
CA ASP A 28 8.77 3.33 -16.26
C ASP A 28 10.27 2.99 -16.32
N ALA A 29 11.13 3.81 -15.72
CA ALA A 29 12.56 3.53 -15.57
C ALA A 29 12.79 2.25 -14.75
N LEU A 30 12.14 2.13 -13.60
CA LEU A 30 12.26 0.93 -12.76
C LEU A 30 11.74 -0.31 -13.48
N LEU A 31 10.60 -0.23 -14.15
CA LEU A 31 10.05 -1.34 -14.94
C LEU A 31 11.05 -1.81 -16.01
N ARG A 32 11.59 -0.90 -16.80
CA ARG A 32 12.46 -1.23 -17.95
C ARG A 32 13.84 -1.71 -17.50
N ILE A 33 14.49 -0.96 -16.63
CA ILE A 33 15.85 -1.26 -16.17
C ILE A 33 15.85 -2.58 -15.42
N PHE A 34 14.98 -2.75 -14.43
CA PHE A 34 14.97 -3.94 -13.60
C PHE A 34 14.52 -5.18 -14.37
N THR A 35 13.45 -5.11 -15.18
CA THR A 35 13.01 -6.24 -15.99
C THR A 35 14.08 -6.67 -17.00
N CYS A 36 14.80 -5.71 -17.60
CA CYS A 36 15.90 -6.03 -18.51
C CYS A 36 17.10 -6.59 -17.76
N ALA A 37 17.47 -6.06 -16.59
CA ALA A 37 18.52 -6.62 -15.75
C ALA A 37 18.21 -8.07 -15.37
N TYR A 38 17.00 -8.35 -14.91
CA TYR A 38 16.55 -9.70 -14.62
C TYR A 38 16.59 -10.61 -15.84
N ALA A 39 16.05 -10.16 -17.00
CA ALA A 39 16.06 -10.94 -18.23
C ALA A 39 17.48 -11.26 -18.71
N TYR A 40 18.41 -10.32 -18.58
CA TYR A 40 19.82 -10.57 -18.87
C TYR A 40 20.41 -11.66 -17.96
N ARG A 41 20.18 -11.57 -16.64
CA ARG A 41 20.64 -12.59 -15.68
C ARG A 41 20.10 -13.99 -16.00
N MET A 42 18.87 -14.08 -16.49
CA MET A 42 18.25 -15.36 -16.83
C MET A 42 18.69 -15.93 -18.19
N THR A 43 19.04 -15.09 -19.16
CA THR A 43 19.22 -15.52 -20.55
C THR A 43 20.64 -15.32 -21.11
N GLY A 44 21.40 -14.38 -20.53
CA GLY A 44 22.69 -13.93 -21.08
C GLY A 44 22.56 -13.12 -22.38
N ASP A 45 21.35 -12.81 -22.86
CA ASP A 45 21.16 -12.13 -24.15
C ASP A 45 21.48 -10.63 -24.01
N ALA A 46 22.54 -10.21 -24.71
CA ALA A 46 23.10 -8.86 -24.67
C ALA A 46 22.10 -7.74 -25.01
N LYS A 47 21.01 -8.04 -25.73
CA LYS A 47 19.98 -7.02 -26.03
C LYS A 47 19.34 -6.45 -24.77
N TYR A 48 19.19 -7.26 -23.71
CA TYR A 48 18.62 -6.81 -22.44
C TYR A 48 19.60 -5.92 -21.67
N LEU A 49 20.88 -6.29 -21.64
CA LEU A 49 21.93 -5.44 -21.06
C LEU A 49 21.99 -4.07 -21.76
N THR A 50 22.05 -4.08 -23.10
CA THR A 50 22.08 -2.86 -23.90
C THR A 50 20.89 -1.96 -23.62
N LYS A 51 19.69 -2.54 -23.49
CA LYS A 51 18.48 -1.78 -23.19
C LYS A 51 18.49 -1.17 -21.78
N ALA A 52 18.88 -1.98 -20.77
CA ALA A 52 19.01 -1.49 -19.40
C ALA A 52 20.03 -0.34 -19.31
N GLU A 53 21.23 -0.52 -19.89
CA GLU A 53 22.28 0.50 -19.89
C GLU A 53 21.87 1.78 -20.62
N THR A 54 21.10 1.67 -21.72
CA THR A 54 20.54 2.81 -22.44
C THR A 54 19.61 3.63 -21.57
N ASP A 55 18.64 2.97 -20.91
CA ASP A 55 17.67 3.65 -20.07
C ASP A 55 18.31 4.19 -18.78
N MET A 56 19.28 3.47 -18.17
CA MET A 56 20.09 3.99 -17.05
C MET A 56 20.84 5.26 -17.43
N ASN A 57 21.54 5.26 -18.56
CA ASN A 57 22.25 6.45 -19.05
C ASN A 57 21.29 7.63 -19.32
N ALA A 58 20.09 7.37 -19.81
CA ALA A 58 19.10 8.40 -20.07
C ALA A 58 18.68 9.09 -18.77
N VAL A 59 18.25 8.33 -17.75
CA VAL A 59 17.74 8.89 -16.49
C VAL A 59 18.84 9.52 -15.63
N CYS A 60 20.07 9.01 -15.72
CA CYS A 60 21.22 9.61 -15.06
C CYS A 60 21.69 10.93 -15.72
N ASN A 61 21.28 11.21 -16.94
CA ASN A 61 21.51 12.48 -17.64
C ASN A 61 20.39 13.51 -17.44
N PHE A 62 19.33 13.20 -16.71
CA PHE A 62 18.29 14.17 -16.41
C PHE A 62 18.83 15.37 -15.64
N PRO A 63 18.21 16.56 -15.76
CA PRO A 63 18.66 17.74 -15.02
C PRO A 63 18.55 17.56 -13.50
N ASP A 64 17.54 16.82 -13.06
CA ASP A 64 17.26 16.45 -11.67
C ASP A 64 16.31 15.23 -11.64
N TRP A 65 15.93 14.78 -10.43
CA TRP A 65 14.87 13.79 -10.23
C TRP A 65 13.66 14.37 -9.48
N ASN A 66 13.43 15.67 -9.67
CA ASN A 66 12.26 16.40 -9.19
C ASN A 66 12.10 16.38 -7.64
N SER A 67 13.20 16.28 -6.93
CA SER A 67 13.25 16.13 -5.46
C SER A 67 12.44 17.20 -4.73
N LYS A 68 12.54 18.45 -5.16
CA LYS A 68 11.89 19.61 -4.52
C LYS A 68 10.38 19.63 -4.69
N ARG A 69 9.85 18.89 -5.64
CA ARG A 69 8.42 18.82 -5.90
C ARG A 69 7.79 17.58 -5.25
N HIS A 70 8.44 16.40 -5.35
CA HIS A 70 7.82 15.16 -4.98
C HIS A 70 8.86 14.06 -4.77
N PHE A 71 9.18 13.71 -3.52
CA PHE A 71 10.29 12.81 -3.25
C PHE A 71 10.04 11.34 -3.58
N LEU A 72 8.78 10.92 -3.78
CA LEU A 72 8.49 9.59 -4.33
C LEU A 72 9.10 9.41 -5.74
N ASP A 73 9.20 10.51 -6.52
CA ASP A 73 9.88 10.51 -7.82
C ASP A 73 11.34 10.06 -7.67
N VAL A 74 12.00 10.55 -6.62
CA VAL A 74 13.39 10.19 -6.28
C VAL A 74 13.49 8.75 -5.76
N GLY A 75 12.60 8.35 -4.83
CA GLY A 75 12.61 7.00 -4.26
C GLY A 75 12.49 5.91 -5.33
N GLU A 76 11.54 6.07 -6.26
CA GLU A 76 11.34 5.14 -7.39
C GLU A 76 12.53 5.17 -8.37
N MET A 77 13.05 6.35 -8.71
CA MET A 77 14.17 6.49 -9.65
C MET A 77 15.48 5.95 -9.05
N ALA A 78 15.72 6.20 -7.77
CA ALA A 78 16.89 5.67 -7.06
C ALA A 78 16.87 4.14 -7.03
N THR A 79 15.70 3.53 -6.80
CA THR A 79 15.52 2.07 -6.88
C THR A 79 15.83 1.55 -8.28
N ALA A 80 15.35 2.24 -9.33
CA ALA A 80 15.60 1.84 -10.72
C ALA A 80 17.10 1.80 -11.05
N VAL A 81 17.81 2.88 -10.70
CA VAL A 81 19.25 2.99 -10.96
C VAL A 81 20.05 2.02 -10.08
N ALA A 82 19.65 1.86 -8.80
CA ALA A 82 20.30 0.93 -7.88
C ALA A 82 20.23 -0.53 -8.38
N PHE A 83 19.05 -0.99 -8.80
CA PHE A 83 18.86 -2.36 -9.29
C PHE A 83 19.60 -2.59 -10.61
N GLY A 84 19.60 -1.61 -11.53
CA GLY A 84 20.40 -1.70 -12.74
C GLY A 84 21.90 -1.74 -12.44
N TYR A 85 22.36 -0.89 -11.54
CA TYR A 85 23.76 -0.79 -11.12
C TYR A 85 24.26 -2.08 -10.46
N ASP A 86 23.54 -2.58 -9.46
CA ASP A 86 23.93 -3.77 -8.70
C ASP A 86 23.84 -5.05 -9.54
N TRP A 87 22.69 -5.28 -10.19
CA TRP A 87 22.45 -6.51 -10.93
C TRP A 87 23.28 -6.66 -12.21
N LEU A 88 23.75 -5.55 -12.78
CA LEU A 88 24.54 -5.55 -14.02
C LEU A 88 25.97 -5.01 -13.81
N TYR A 89 26.43 -4.89 -12.56
CA TYR A 89 27.68 -4.19 -12.21
C TYR A 89 28.88 -4.62 -13.05
N ASN A 90 29.09 -5.93 -13.20
CA ASN A 90 30.25 -6.49 -13.92
C ASN A 90 30.18 -6.26 -15.43
N GLU A 91 28.98 -6.15 -15.98
CA GLU A 91 28.72 -6.04 -17.42
C GLU A 91 28.58 -4.59 -17.89
N LEU A 92 28.21 -3.69 -16.99
CA LEU A 92 28.09 -2.26 -17.32
C LEU A 92 29.46 -1.65 -17.68
N SER A 93 29.46 -0.73 -18.64
CA SER A 93 30.66 0.06 -18.94
C SER A 93 31.11 0.88 -17.71
N ALA A 94 32.40 1.10 -17.56
CA ALA A 94 32.93 1.94 -16.48
C ALA A 94 32.32 3.35 -16.50
N ALA A 95 32.03 3.90 -17.67
CA ALA A 95 31.40 5.20 -17.85
C ALA A 95 29.96 5.20 -17.28
N THR A 96 29.19 4.14 -17.53
CA THR A 96 27.83 4.00 -16.99
C THR A 96 27.84 3.82 -15.49
N ARG A 97 28.75 3.00 -14.94
CA ARG A 97 28.90 2.85 -13.48
C ARG A 97 29.20 4.18 -12.78
N THR A 98 30.18 4.93 -13.30
CA THR A 98 30.53 6.25 -12.75
C THR A 98 29.35 7.21 -12.82
N LYS A 99 28.65 7.23 -13.95
CA LYS A 99 27.49 8.11 -14.15
C LYS A 99 26.35 7.76 -13.17
N ALA A 100 26.04 6.48 -13.01
CA ALA A 100 25.00 6.00 -12.11
C ALA A 100 25.32 6.38 -10.64
N ALA A 101 26.55 6.10 -10.18
CA ALA A 101 26.99 6.47 -8.83
C ALA A 101 26.90 7.99 -8.59
N ASN A 102 27.33 8.81 -9.56
CA ASN A 102 27.24 10.26 -9.47
C ASN A 102 25.77 10.76 -9.48
N ALA A 103 24.88 10.13 -10.24
CA ALA A 103 23.47 10.49 -10.26
C ALA A 103 22.80 10.14 -8.92
N LEU A 104 23.07 8.97 -8.34
CA LEU A 104 22.60 8.60 -7.01
C LEU A 104 23.06 9.59 -5.94
N LEU A 105 24.36 9.95 -5.97
CA LEU A 105 24.88 10.97 -5.05
C LEU A 105 24.16 12.32 -5.20
N LYS A 106 24.10 12.82 -6.42
CA LYS A 106 23.61 14.18 -6.71
C LYS A 106 22.11 14.33 -6.57
N PHE A 107 21.35 13.36 -7.09
CA PHE A 107 19.90 13.47 -7.25
C PHE A 107 19.11 12.75 -6.17
N ALA A 108 19.76 11.85 -5.39
CA ALA A 108 19.12 11.18 -4.28
C ALA A 108 19.75 11.57 -2.94
N PHE A 109 21.02 11.25 -2.66
CA PHE A 109 21.61 11.40 -1.34
C PHE A 109 21.74 12.87 -0.92
N GLN A 110 22.33 13.72 -1.76
CA GLN A 110 22.46 15.15 -1.47
C GLN A 110 21.10 15.83 -1.32
N GLN A 111 20.10 15.39 -2.10
CA GLN A 111 18.74 15.92 -1.99
C GLN A 111 18.05 15.48 -0.68
N ALA A 112 18.31 14.28 -0.21
CA ALA A 112 17.81 13.77 1.06
C ALA A 112 18.51 14.41 2.28
N GLN A 113 19.66 15.01 2.08
CA GLN A 113 20.42 15.75 3.11
C GLN A 113 20.17 17.26 3.09
N ASP A 114 19.54 17.80 2.03
CA ASP A 114 19.34 19.25 1.86
C ASP A 114 18.38 19.80 2.92
N LYS A 115 18.91 20.61 3.83
CA LYS A 115 18.16 21.25 4.91
C LYS A 115 17.34 22.47 4.48
N ASN A 116 17.49 22.91 3.23
CA ASN A 116 16.83 24.12 2.73
C ASN A 116 15.39 23.89 2.27
N TRP A 117 14.88 22.67 2.36
CA TRP A 117 13.51 22.33 2.00
C TRP A 117 12.98 21.21 2.90
N ASN A 118 11.64 21.06 2.88
CA ASN A 118 10.96 20.16 3.78
C ASN A 118 11.03 18.70 3.30
N LEU A 119 11.69 17.84 4.07
CA LEU A 119 11.84 16.40 3.83
C LEU A 119 10.81 15.61 4.64
N ASN A 120 9.54 15.88 4.44
CA ASN A 120 8.43 15.31 5.21
C ASN A 120 8.40 13.77 5.26
N PHE A 121 9.04 13.09 4.31
CA PHE A 121 9.00 11.63 4.27
C PHE A 121 9.75 10.99 5.46
N TYR A 122 10.75 11.65 6.06
CA TYR A 122 11.43 11.13 7.23
C TYR A 122 10.54 11.09 8.47
N GLU A 123 9.59 12.00 8.57
CA GLU A 123 8.64 12.09 9.68
C GLU A 123 7.28 11.44 9.36
N ALA A 124 7.08 11.06 8.10
CA ALA A 124 5.82 10.48 7.66
C ALA A 124 5.58 9.10 8.27
N THR A 125 4.35 8.86 8.72
CA THR A 125 3.90 7.56 9.22
C THR A 125 2.95 6.87 8.22
N ASN A 126 3.31 6.94 6.94
CA ASN A 126 2.55 6.40 5.82
C ASN A 126 3.49 5.86 4.73
N ASN A 127 2.96 5.46 3.60
CA ASN A 127 3.74 4.86 2.50
C ASN A 127 4.93 5.69 2.03
N TRP A 128 4.91 7.02 2.17
CA TRP A 128 6.05 7.89 1.81
C TRP A 128 7.33 7.52 2.55
N ASN A 129 7.23 7.25 3.86
CA ASN A 129 8.37 6.82 4.66
C ASN A 129 8.99 5.55 4.09
N GLN A 130 8.16 4.56 3.76
CA GLN A 130 8.62 3.27 3.26
C GLN A 130 9.26 3.37 1.87
N VAL A 131 8.61 4.08 0.95
CA VAL A 131 9.06 4.17 -0.45
C VAL A 131 10.34 5.01 -0.55
N CYS A 132 10.39 6.17 0.11
CA CYS A 132 11.56 7.04 0.02
C CYS A 132 12.76 6.42 0.74
N ASN A 133 12.61 5.94 1.97
CA ASN A 133 13.69 5.27 2.70
C ASN A 133 14.12 3.98 2.00
N GLY A 134 13.17 3.17 1.52
CA GLY A 134 13.47 1.93 0.79
C GLY A 134 14.30 2.17 -0.46
N GLY A 135 13.94 3.17 -1.27
CA GLY A 135 14.70 3.54 -2.46
C GLY A 135 16.09 4.08 -2.13
N LEU A 136 16.21 4.94 -1.10
CA LEU A 136 17.49 5.48 -0.67
C LEU A 136 18.42 4.40 -0.11
N VAL A 137 17.92 3.46 0.70
CA VAL A 137 18.74 2.38 1.27
C VAL A 137 19.20 1.42 0.17
N CYS A 138 18.33 1.01 -0.75
CA CYS A 138 18.74 0.18 -1.89
C CYS A 138 19.86 0.88 -2.71
N ALA A 139 19.72 2.18 -2.95
CA ALA A 139 20.73 2.97 -3.67
C ALA A 139 22.04 3.09 -2.89
N ALA A 140 21.95 3.32 -1.57
CA ALA A 140 23.12 3.44 -0.69
C ALA A 140 23.92 2.14 -0.64
N LEU A 141 23.23 0.99 -0.49
CA LEU A 141 23.89 -0.32 -0.47
C LEU A 141 24.52 -0.65 -1.83
N ALA A 142 23.81 -0.40 -2.93
CA ALA A 142 24.32 -0.70 -4.28
C ALA A 142 25.53 0.12 -4.69
N SER A 143 25.69 1.35 -4.18
CA SER A 143 26.76 2.28 -4.58
C SER A 143 27.69 2.68 -3.43
N TYR A 144 27.73 1.90 -2.35
CA TYR A 144 28.45 2.22 -1.09
C TYR A 144 29.92 2.57 -1.33
N GLU A 145 30.64 1.82 -2.15
CA GLU A 145 32.08 2.00 -2.40
C GLU A 145 32.40 3.33 -3.07
N ASN A 146 31.44 3.92 -3.78
CA ASN A 146 31.64 5.20 -4.47
C ASN A 146 31.45 6.41 -3.55
N ASN A 147 30.50 6.31 -2.59
CA ASN A 147 30.09 7.43 -1.74
C ASN A 147 29.82 6.94 -0.29
N PRO A 148 30.82 6.37 0.41
CA PRO A 148 30.60 5.64 1.64
C PRO A 148 30.04 6.50 2.79
N SER A 149 30.40 7.78 2.86
CA SER A 149 29.90 8.71 3.88
C SER A 149 28.41 8.99 3.71
N GLU A 150 28.01 9.37 2.51
CA GLU A 150 26.62 9.69 2.17
C GLU A 150 25.73 8.44 2.19
N ALA A 151 26.25 7.31 1.71
CA ALA A 151 25.53 6.04 1.76
C ALA A 151 25.26 5.59 3.19
N LYS A 152 26.26 5.69 4.07
CA LYS A 152 26.11 5.42 5.51
C LYS A 152 25.05 6.33 6.14
N ASP A 153 25.10 7.63 5.87
CA ASP A 153 24.13 8.60 6.38
C ASP A 153 22.69 8.27 5.91
N MET A 154 22.52 7.84 4.66
CA MET A 154 21.20 7.41 4.16
C MET A 154 20.66 6.19 4.90
N ILE A 155 21.50 5.19 5.15
CA ILE A 155 21.12 3.98 5.87
C ILE A 155 20.74 4.32 7.31
N GLU A 156 21.59 5.06 8.03
CA GLU A 156 21.38 5.41 9.45
C GLU A 156 20.08 6.22 9.63
N LYS A 157 19.86 7.24 8.80
CA LYS A 157 18.63 8.04 8.82
C LYS A 157 17.39 7.23 8.48
N ALA A 158 17.48 6.34 7.51
CA ALA A 158 16.36 5.47 7.15
C ALA A 158 15.99 4.55 8.30
N LEU A 159 16.96 3.94 8.99
CA LEU A 159 16.72 3.07 10.14
C LEU A 159 16.07 3.85 11.30
N GLU A 160 16.54 5.06 11.59
CA GLU A 160 15.98 5.92 12.64
C GLU A 160 14.54 6.36 12.29
N SER A 161 14.33 6.82 11.07
CA SER A 161 13.05 7.34 10.57
C SER A 161 11.98 6.24 10.43
N ASN A 162 12.37 5.06 10.01
CA ASN A 162 11.43 3.99 9.64
C ASN A 162 10.81 3.32 10.88
N LYS A 163 11.54 3.18 11.98
CA LYS A 163 11.06 2.47 13.17
C LYS A 163 9.75 3.04 13.74
N PRO A 164 9.61 4.35 14.05
CA PRO A 164 8.35 4.89 14.53
C PRO A 164 7.24 4.84 13.47
N ALA A 165 7.58 4.91 12.19
CA ALA A 165 6.62 4.78 11.12
C ALA A 165 6.02 3.36 11.06
N LEU A 166 6.84 2.32 11.20
CA LEU A 166 6.37 0.93 11.26
C LEU A 166 5.44 0.68 12.45
N GLU A 167 5.76 1.27 13.61
CA GLU A 167 4.90 1.14 14.79
C GLU A 167 3.50 1.68 14.54
N VAL A 168 3.36 2.84 13.88
CA VAL A 168 2.05 3.39 13.53
C VAL A 168 1.34 2.55 12.46
N MET A 169 2.07 2.10 11.44
CA MET A 169 1.48 1.43 10.29
C MET A 169 1.09 -0.02 10.53
N TYR A 170 1.78 -0.74 11.45
CA TYR A 170 1.54 -2.18 11.62
C TYR A 170 1.13 -2.61 13.02
N SER A 171 1.43 -1.82 14.07
CA SER A 171 1.09 -2.25 15.43
C SER A 171 -0.40 -2.12 15.72
N PRO A 172 -0.99 -3.05 16.52
CA PRO A 172 -0.33 -4.24 17.09
C PRO A 172 -0.49 -5.51 16.24
N ASP A 173 -1.37 -5.52 15.23
CA ASP A 173 -1.88 -6.74 14.60
C ASP A 173 -1.61 -6.83 13.08
N GLY A 174 -0.97 -5.83 12.48
CA GLY A 174 -0.52 -5.88 11.10
C GLY A 174 -1.48 -5.29 10.05
N ASN A 175 -2.62 -4.74 10.46
CA ASN A 175 -3.52 -4.03 9.55
C ASN A 175 -2.92 -2.70 9.09
N TYR A 176 -3.09 -2.37 7.82
CA TYR A 176 -2.49 -1.21 7.21
C TYR A 176 -3.48 -0.05 7.09
N PRO A 177 -3.20 1.13 7.67
CA PRO A 177 -4.18 2.20 7.77
C PRO A 177 -4.70 2.74 6.44
N GLU A 178 -3.85 2.77 5.42
CA GLU A 178 -4.15 3.32 4.09
C GLU A 178 -4.83 2.30 3.15
N GLY A 179 -5.14 1.08 3.62
CA GLY A 179 -5.78 0.04 2.84
C GLY A 179 -4.83 -0.80 1.97
N SER A 180 -5.40 -1.81 1.28
CA SER A 180 -4.65 -2.81 0.51
C SER A 180 -3.84 -2.25 -0.65
N GLY A 181 -4.32 -1.22 -1.33
CA GLY A 181 -3.59 -0.59 -2.44
C GLY A 181 -2.26 0.00 -2.00
N TYR A 182 -2.27 0.75 -0.89
CA TYR A 182 -1.05 1.32 -0.31
C TYR A 182 -0.21 0.30 0.44
N TRP A 183 -0.81 -0.76 0.98
CA TRP A 183 -0.04 -1.91 1.47
C TRP A 183 0.80 -2.53 0.34
N CYS A 184 0.21 -2.78 -0.81
CA CYS A 184 0.93 -3.29 -1.98
C CYS A 184 2.07 -2.36 -2.41
N TYR A 185 1.96 -1.07 -2.19
CA TYR A 185 2.99 -0.09 -2.53
C TYR A 185 4.03 0.07 -1.42
N GLY A 186 3.62 0.53 -0.23
CA GLY A 186 4.51 0.85 0.87
C GLY A 186 5.20 -0.38 1.46
N THR A 187 4.43 -1.45 1.73
CA THR A 187 4.99 -2.69 2.31
C THR A 187 5.95 -3.38 1.34
N LEU A 188 5.74 -3.28 0.02
CA LEU A 188 6.69 -3.83 -0.93
C LEU A 188 8.06 -3.11 -0.85
N TYR A 189 8.08 -1.78 -0.78
CA TYR A 189 9.33 -1.03 -0.59
C TYR A 189 9.96 -1.28 0.79
N GLN A 190 9.14 -1.46 1.83
CA GLN A 190 9.63 -1.89 3.14
C GLN A 190 10.36 -3.23 3.04
N VAL A 191 9.75 -4.21 2.39
CA VAL A 191 10.33 -5.54 2.20
C VAL A 191 11.61 -5.49 1.36
N LEU A 192 11.66 -4.67 0.30
CA LEU A 192 12.87 -4.46 -0.49
C LEU A 192 14.01 -3.93 0.38
N MET A 193 13.75 -2.94 1.22
CA MET A 193 14.72 -2.39 2.16
C MET A 193 15.23 -3.45 3.13
N LEU A 194 14.33 -4.21 3.75
CA LEU A 194 14.70 -5.27 4.71
C LEU A 194 15.50 -6.38 4.04
N ALA A 195 15.10 -6.80 2.84
CA ALA A 195 15.83 -7.81 2.07
C ALA A 195 17.23 -7.34 1.69
N ALA A 196 17.37 -6.09 1.23
CA ALA A 196 18.66 -5.50 0.90
C ALA A 196 19.58 -5.39 2.11
N LEU A 197 19.07 -4.91 3.26
CA LEU A 197 19.83 -4.84 4.51
C LEU A 197 20.28 -6.23 4.97
N ASN A 198 19.36 -7.21 4.99
CA ASN A 198 19.70 -8.56 5.41
C ASN A 198 20.73 -9.24 4.49
N SER A 199 20.59 -9.09 3.17
CA SER A 199 21.51 -9.71 2.22
C SER A 199 22.92 -9.10 2.27
N THR A 200 23.03 -7.81 2.59
CA THR A 200 24.32 -7.09 2.57
C THR A 200 24.96 -7.01 3.95
N LEU A 201 24.17 -6.74 5.00
CA LEU A 201 24.67 -6.49 6.36
C LEU A 201 24.39 -7.66 7.32
N GLY A 202 23.62 -8.67 6.91
CA GLY A 202 23.19 -9.79 7.76
C GLY A 202 22.15 -9.40 8.82
N THR A 203 21.60 -8.19 8.76
CA THR A 203 20.60 -7.69 9.72
C THR A 203 19.75 -6.59 9.12
N ASP A 204 18.46 -6.56 9.48
CA ASP A 204 17.54 -5.46 9.22
C ASP A 204 17.39 -4.52 10.42
N ASN A 205 18.31 -4.60 11.39
CA ASN A 205 18.34 -3.82 12.61
C ASN A 205 17.06 -3.95 13.46
N GLY A 206 16.40 -5.10 13.41
CA GLY A 206 15.18 -5.41 14.17
C GLY A 206 13.91 -4.74 13.62
N LEU A 207 13.93 -4.15 12.43
CA LEU A 207 12.74 -3.53 11.84
C LEU A 207 11.65 -4.58 11.55
N SER A 208 12.02 -5.78 11.13
CA SER A 208 11.06 -6.88 10.91
C SER A 208 10.44 -7.43 12.20
N ASP A 209 10.98 -7.09 13.36
CA ASP A 209 10.47 -7.48 14.69
C ASP A 209 9.44 -6.47 15.23
N THR A 210 9.15 -5.39 14.50
CA THR A 210 8.13 -4.42 14.90
C THR A 210 6.78 -5.12 15.14
N PRO A 211 6.10 -4.86 16.27
CA PRO A 211 4.83 -5.49 16.58
C PRO A 211 3.82 -5.38 15.43
N GLY A 212 3.20 -6.48 15.06
CA GLY A 212 2.25 -6.56 13.96
C GLY A 212 2.88 -6.75 12.57
N PHE A 213 4.15 -6.39 12.36
CA PHE A 213 4.77 -6.49 11.02
C PHE A 213 4.74 -7.92 10.48
N SER A 214 5.08 -8.93 11.29
CA SER A 214 5.04 -10.34 10.87
C SER A 214 3.65 -10.85 10.49
N LYS A 215 2.59 -10.20 10.95
CA LYS A 215 1.18 -10.57 10.72
C LYS A 215 0.54 -9.85 9.52
N THR A 216 1.24 -8.84 8.96
CA THR A 216 0.60 -7.97 7.96
C THR A 216 0.29 -8.67 6.64
N ALA A 217 0.98 -9.77 6.31
CA ALA A 217 0.63 -10.56 5.14
C ALA A 217 -0.67 -11.39 5.34
N GLU A 218 -1.01 -11.77 6.59
CA GLU A 218 -2.33 -12.34 6.88
C GLU A 218 -3.43 -11.30 6.68
N TYR A 219 -3.23 -10.06 7.16
CA TYR A 219 -4.15 -8.97 6.85
C TYR A 219 -4.40 -8.88 5.34
N MET A 220 -3.33 -8.85 4.53
CA MET A 220 -3.45 -8.75 3.08
C MET A 220 -4.16 -9.96 2.44
N LEU A 221 -3.94 -11.17 2.98
CA LEU A 221 -4.61 -12.38 2.54
C LEU A 221 -6.14 -12.25 2.70
N TYR A 222 -6.61 -11.76 3.85
CA TYR A 222 -8.06 -11.57 4.13
C TYR A 222 -8.66 -10.33 3.45
N MET A 223 -7.84 -9.39 2.94
CA MET A 223 -8.35 -8.23 2.21
C MET A 223 -8.99 -8.56 0.87
N THR A 224 -8.72 -9.74 0.31
CA THR A 224 -9.29 -10.19 -0.96
C THR A 224 -10.61 -10.91 -0.71
N GLY A 225 -11.72 -10.30 -1.10
CA GLY A 225 -13.04 -10.89 -1.08
C GLY A 225 -13.35 -11.72 -2.33
N LEU A 226 -14.63 -11.98 -2.58
CA LEU A 226 -15.08 -12.74 -3.74
C LEU A 226 -14.86 -11.95 -5.05
N ASN A 227 -14.84 -12.67 -6.18
CA ASN A 227 -14.70 -12.09 -7.52
C ASN A 227 -13.42 -11.24 -7.71
N SER A 228 -12.31 -11.61 -7.05
CA SER A 228 -11.04 -10.90 -7.11
C SER A 228 -11.20 -9.40 -6.77
N LYS A 229 -11.96 -9.10 -5.70
CA LYS A 229 -12.17 -7.73 -5.21
C LYS A 229 -11.59 -7.56 -3.83
N PHE A 230 -10.86 -6.46 -3.62
CA PHE A 230 -10.45 -6.06 -2.29
C PHE A 230 -11.59 -5.51 -1.44
N PHE A 231 -11.45 -5.63 -0.11
CA PHE A 231 -12.08 -4.67 0.79
C PHE A 231 -11.34 -3.33 0.61
N ASN A 232 -11.87 -2.51 -0.27
CA ASN A 232 -11.18 -1.36 -0.85
C ASN A 232 -11.45 -0.05 -0.12
N TYR A 233 -11.42 -0.08 1.24
CA TYR A 233 -11.51 1.15 2.02
C TYR A 233 -10.33 2.10 1.72
N SER A 234 -10.47 3.37 2.11
CA SER A 234 -9.52 4.44 1.78
C SER A 234 -9.35 4.60 0.26
N ASP A 235 -8.27 5.21 -0.19
CA ASP A 235 -8.00 5.42 -1.61
C ASP A 235 -7.49 4.13 -2.30
N CYS A 236 -8.30 3.07 -2.28
CA CYS A 236 -7.97 1.79 -2.88
C CYS A 236 -8.92 1.43 -4.03
N ALA A 237 -8.36 0.91 -5.12
CA ALA A 237 -9.16 0.35 -6.22
C ALA A 237 -9.87 -0.94 -5.78
N PRO A 238 -11.08 -1.24 -6.31
CA PRO A 238 -11.82 -2.43 -5.91
C PRO A 238 -11.20 -3.74 -6.44
N SER A 239 -10.54 -3.72 -7.61
CA SER A 239 -9.95 -4.92 -8.20
C SER A 239 -8.68 -5.32 -7.45
N SER A 240 -8.57 -6.60 -7.09
CA SER A 240 -7.36 -7.14 -6.50
C SER A 240 -6.21 -7.14 -7.51
N THR A 241 -4.99 -7.06 -7.00
CA THR A 241 -3.75 -7.15 -7.76
C THR A 241 -2.77 -8.04 -6.99
N ALA A 242 -1.72 -8.52 -7.66
CA ALA A 242 -0.70 -9.33 -7.02
C ALA A 242 -0.06 -8.62 -5.83
N ALA A 243 -0.06 -9.27 -4.69
CA ALA A 243 0.52 -8.81 -3.44
C ALA A 243 1.98 -9.27 -3.32
N LEU A 244 2.90 -8.65 -4.10
CA LEU A 244 4.28 -9.12 -4.26
C LEU A 244 5.04 -9.26 -2.95
N ALA A 245 4.78 -8.40 -1.96
CA ALA A 245 5.42 -8.50 -0.65
C ALA A 245 5.06 -9.79 0.09
N SER A 246 3.87 -10.37 -0.15
CA SER A 246 3.42 -11.62 0.50
C SER A 246 4.38 -12.78 0.22
N TRP A 247 5.08 -12.80 -0.91
CA TRP A 247 6.08 -13.81 -1.25
C TRP A 247 7.27 -13.77 -0.29
N TRP A 248 7.76 -12.57 0.05
CA TRP A 248 8.81 -12.42 1.05
C TRP A 248 8.36 -12.85 2.45
N PHE A 249 7.13 -12.47 2.85
CA PHE A 249 6.58 -12.87 4.14
C PHE A 249 6.44 -14.38 4.24
N ALA A 250 5.98 -15.04 3.19
CA ALA A 250 5.82 -16.49 3.14
C ALA A 250 7.17 -17.22 3.33
N ASP A 251 8.24 -16.74 2.68
CA ASP A 251 9.60 -17.27 2.83
C ASP A 251 10.17 -16.95 4.22
N LYS A 252 10.19 -15.67 4.61
CA LYS A 252 10.76 -15.18 5.87
C LYS A 252 10.18 -15.88 7.10
N TYR A 253 8.87 -16.10 7.11
CA TYR A 253 8.17 -16.71 8.27
C TYR A 253 7.76 -18.17 8.03
N SER A 254 8.25 -18.79 6.96
CA SER A 254 7.98 -20.21 6.62
C SER A 254 6.48 -20.54 6.62
N ASN A 255 5.66 -19.63 6.10
CA ASN A 255 4.21 -19.78 6.03
C ASN A 255 3.70 -19.66 4.59
N PRO A 256 3.77 -20.73 3.77
CA PRO A 256 3.36 -20.67 2.37
C PRO A 256 1.86 -20.40 2.18
N SER A 257 1.01 -20.68 3.19
CA SER A 257 -0.44 -20.41 3.11
C SER A 257 -0.78 -18.92 2.97
N LEU A 258 0.14 -18.01 3.30
CA LEU A 258 0.00 -16.57 2.99
C LEU A 258 -0.15 -16.30 1.48
N LEU A 259 0.25 -17.24 0.63
CA LEU A 259 0.17 -17.15 -0.82
C LEU A 259 -1.07 -17.81 -1.42
N TYR A 260 -2.09 -18.13 -0.63
CA TYR A 260 -3.28 -18.81 -1.14
C TYR A 260 -3.95 -18.07 -2.31
N ASN A 261 -4.13 -16.75 -2.19
CA ASN A 261 -4.69 -15.92 -3.26
C ASN A 261 -3.72 -15.77 -4.44
N GLU A 262 -2.43 -15.64 -4.16
CA GLU A 262 -1.39 -15.52 -5.19
C GLU A 262 -1.30 -16.80 -6.05
N LEU A 263 -1.38 -17.98 -5.42
CA LEU A 263 -1.40 -19.25 -6.13
C LEU A 263 -2.66 -19.39 -7.01
N LYS A 264 -3.82 -18.92 -6.52
CA LYS A 264 -5.05 -18.87 -7.31
C LYS A 264 -4.89 -17.97 -8.53
N MET A 265 -4.36 -16.76 -8.36
CA MET A 265 -4.07 -15.85 -9.47
C MET A 265 -3.10 -16.45 -10.49
N LEU A 266 -2.06 -17.16 -10.04
CA LEU A 266 -1.13 -17.87 -10.91
C LEU A 266 -1.83 -18.95 -11.73
N LYS A 267 -2.62 -19.81 -11.08
CA LYS A 267 -3.36 -20.90 -11.74
C LYS A 267 -4.38 -20.39 -12.76
N ASN A 268 -5.00 -19.24 -12.49
CA ASN A 268 -5.96 -18.61 -13.39
C ASN A 268 -5.30 -17.79 -14.51
N GLY A 269 -3.98 -17.66 -14.52
CA GLY A 269 -3.25 -16.83 -15.49
C GLY A 269 -3.40 -15.31 -15.27
N GLU A 270 -3.94 -14.88 -14.13
CA GLU A 270 -4.18 -13.47 -13.80
C GLU A 270 -2.89 -12.66 -13.63
N TYR A 271 -1.77 -13.33 -13.31
CA TYR A 271 -0.44 -12.69 -13.26
C TYR A 271 0.00 -12.07 -14.60
N ALA A 272 -0.58 -12.51 -15.72
CA ALA A 272 -0.34 -11.85 -17.00
C ALA A 272 -0.76 -10.38 -17.01
N SER A 273 -1.82 -10.02 -16.27
CA SER A 273 -2.27 -8.64 -16.09
C SER A 273 -1.30 -7.78 -15.26
N CYS A 274 -0.43 -8.42 -14.49
CA CYS A 274 0.59 -7.77 -13.65
C CYS A 274 1.92 -7.57 -14.38
N ALA A 275 2.03 -7.88 -15.67
CA ALA A 275 3.28 -7.81 -16.45
C ALA A 275 3.90 -6.39 -16.50
N GLU A 276 3.12 -5.36 -16.25
CA GLU A 276 3.58 -3.97 -16.14
C GLU A 276 3.91 -3.55 -14.69
N ASN A 277 3.83 -4.48 -13.72
CA ASN A 277 4.32 -4.20 -12.37
C ASN A 277 5.85 -4.20 -12.36
N ARG A 278 6.43 -3.05 -12.07
CA ARG A 278 7.86 -2.77 -12.15
C ARG A 278 8.74 -3.60 -11.25
N LEU A 279 8.17 -4.18 -10.19
CA LEU A 279 8.86 -5.02 -9.21
C LEU A 279 8.48 -6.50 -9.31
N LEU A 280 7.71 -6.89 -10.33
CA LEU A 280 7.30 -8.29 -10.55
C LEU A 280 8.46 -9.30 -10.52
N PRO A 281 9.65 -9.01 -11.06
CA PRO A 281 10.77 -9.97 -11.01
C PRO A 281 11.23 -10.33 -9.59
N MET A 282 10.91 -9.50 -8.56
CA MET A 282 11.27 -9.81 -7.15
C MET A 282 10.61 -11.09 -6.63
N ILE A 283 9.47 -11.50 -7.19
CA ILE A 283 8.85 -12.78 -6.83
C ILE A 283 9.86 -13.93 -6.97
N MET A 284 10.66 -13.95 -8.03
CA MET A 284 11.62 -15.03 -8.27
C MET A 284 12.72 -15.07 -7.21
N ALA A 285 13.11 -13.90 -6.67
CA ALA A 285 14.04 -13.84 -5.56
C ALA A 285 13.39 -14.28 -4.24
N PHE A 286 12.14 -13.87 -3.99
CA PHE A 286 11.42 -14.19 -2.76
C PHE A 286 10.88 -15.62 -2.73
N ALA A 287 10.59 -16.24 -3.87
CA ALA A 287 10.03 -17.59 -3.96
C ALA A 287 11.06 -18.71 -3.92
N ASN A 288 12.35 -18.40 -3.87
CA ASN A 288 13.44 -19.38 -4.10
C ASN A 288 13.38 -20.60 -3.17
N ASN A 289 12.94 -20.44 -1.93
CA ASN A 289 12.88 -21.51 -0.93
C ASN A 289 11.46 -22.02 -0.68
N LEU A 290 10.45 -21.53 -1.40
CA LEU A 290 9.05 -21.83 -1.13
C LEU A 290 8.61 -23.14 -1.82
N ASN A 291 7.93 -23.98 -1.05
CA ASN A 291 7.20 -25.12 -1.59
C ASN A 291 5.76 -24.70 -1.90
N LEU A 292 5.46 -24.47 -3.18
CA LEU A 292 4.14 -24.04 -3.64
C LEU A 292 3.07 -25.15 -3.46
N ASP A 293 3.45 -26.42 -3.40
CA ASP A 293 2.53 -27.53 -3.16
C ASP A 293 2.05 -27.59 -1.69
N ALA A 294 2.74 -26.90 -0.79
CA ALA A 294 2.33 -26.78 0.61
C ALA A 294 1.27 -25.68 0.86
N ILE A 295 0.92 -24.91 -0.16
CA ILE A 295 -0.07 -23.84 -0.04
C ILE A 295 -1.47 -24.44 0.10
N SER A 296 -2.15 -24.12 1.20
CA SER A 296 -3.51 -24.53 1.49
C SER A 296 -4.40 -23.34 1.87
N ALA A 297 -5.70 -23.52 1.79
CA ALA A 297 -6.65 -22.52 2.26
C ALA A 297 -6.43 -22.24 3.76
N PRO A 298 -6.61 -21.00 4.24
CA PRO A 298 -6.58 -20.70 5.65
C PRO A 298 -7.59 -21.53 6.43
N SER A 299 -7.22 -21.98 7.62
CA SER A 299 -8.13 -22.72 8.52
C SER A 299 -9.11 -21.79 9.25
N ASN A 300 -8.71 -20.54 9.47
CA ASN A 300 -9.54 -19.55 10.13
C ASN A 300 -10.47 -18.86 9.13
N LYS A 301 -11.72 -18.70 9.54
CA LYS A 301 -12.73 -17.97 8.76
C LYS A 301 -12.68 -16.46 8.99
N LEU A 302 -12.14 -16.02 10.12
CA LEU A 302 -12.13 -14.63 10.54
C LEU A 302 -10.72 -14.17 10.90
N TRP A 303 -10.37 -12.98 10.42
CA TRP A 303 -9.22 -12.20 10.83
C TRP A 303 -9.69 -10.86 11.43
N SER A 304 -9.05 -10.43 12.51
CA SER A 304 -9.32 -9.12 13.13
C SER A 304 -8.03 -8.47 13.58
N GLY A 305 -7.91 -7.16 13.32
CA GLY A 305 -6.76 -6.37 13.75
C GLY A 305 -7.19 -5.04 14.35
N LYS A 306 -6.55 -4.69 15.46
CA LYS A 306 -6.57 -3.38 16.10
C LYS A 306 -5.42 -2.54 15.51
N GLY A 307 -5.44 -1.26 15.73
CA GLY A 307 -4.44 -0.33 15.22
C GLY A 307 -5.11 0.99 14.84
N GLU A 308 -4.47 1.81 14.03
CA GLU A 308 -5.03 3.10 13.63
C GLU A 308 -6.34 2.95 12.84
N THR A 309 -6.43 1.92 12.01
CA THR A 309 -7.66 1.57 11.29
C THR A 309 -8.01 0.13 11.61
N PRO A 310 -8.77 -0.14 12.70
CA PRO A 310 -9.18 -1.49 13.04
C PRO A 310 -10.12 -2.05 11.98
N VAL A 311 -9.90 -3.31 11.61
CA VAL A 311 -10.70 -4.03 10.62
C VAL A 311 -10.99 -5.46 11.07
N VAL A 312 -12.13 -5.99 10.62
CA VAL A 312 -12.48 -7.41 10.76
C VAL A 312 -12.91 -7.93 9.40
N MET A 313 -12.39 -9.08 9.02
CA MET A 313 -12.65 -9.69 7.73
C MET A 313 -13.04 -11.15 7.91
N VAL A 314 -14.02 -11.60 7.15
CA VAL A 314 -14.60 -12.95 7.23
C VAL A 314 -14.69 -13.57 5.85
N HIS A 315 -14.22 -14.82 5.75
CA HIS A 315 -14.56 -15.78 4.71
C HIS A 315 -15.31 -16.95 5.34
N THR A 316 -16.47 -17.32 4.83
CA THR A 316 -17.21 -18.43 5.42
C THR A 316 -16.63 -19.79 5.09
N ASP A 317 -15.97 -19.95 3.93
CA ASP A 317 -15.39 -21.26 3.55
C ASP A 317 -14.12 -21.21 2.67
N TRP A 318 -13.64 -20.04 2.23
CA TRP A 318 -12.46 -19.87 1.35
C TRP A 318 -12.53 -20.56 -0.02
N THR A 319 -13.69 -21.03 -0.44
CA THR A 319 -13.83 -21.72 -1.73
C THR A 319 -13.91 -20.74 -2.90
N TYR A 320 -14.29 -19.48 -2.62
CA TYR A 320 -14.58 -18.45 -3.63
C TYR A 320 -15.70 -18.86 -4.61
N THR A 321 -16.58 -19.74 -4.15
CA THR A 321 -17.80 -20.17 -4.87
C THR A 321 -19.03 -19.46 -4.32
N ASP A 322 -20.21 -19.77 -4.86
CA ASP A 322 -21.47 -19.19 -4.39
C ASP A 322 -21.81 -19.54 -2.93
N THR A 323 -21.18 -20.57 -2.36
CA THR A 323 -21.34 -20.93 -0.95
C THR A 323 -20.56 -20.03 -0.01
N ASP A 324 -19.41 -19.51 -0.46
CA ASP A 324 -18.61 -18.58 0.32
C ASP A 324 -19.31 -17.21 0.42
N LYS A 325 -19.14 -16.59 1.57
CA LYS A 325 -19.56 -15.20 1.85
C LYS A 325 -18.34 -14.45 2.38
N TYR A 326 -18.21 -13.22 1.93
CA TYR A 326 -17.16 -12.33 2.40
C TYR A 326 -17.75 -11.11 3.09
N LEU A 327 -17.19 -10.77 4.23
CA LEU A 327 -17.54 -9.56 4.97
C LEU A 327 -16.25 -8.84 5.40
N GLY A 328 -16.14 -7.56 5.06
CA GLY A 328 -15.10 -6.68 5.58
C GLY A 328 -15.74 -5.53 6.34
N ILE A 329 -15.30 -5.25 7.57
CA ILE A 329 -15.82 -4.18 8.45
C ILE A 329 -14.65 -3.32 8.90
N LYS A 330 -14.86 -2.00 8.97
CA LYS A 330 -13.82 -1.02 9.28
C LYS A 330 -14.24 -0.06 10.39
N GLY A 331 -13.29 0.25 11.26
CA GLY A 331 -13.34 1.36 12.22
C GLY A 331 -12.35 2.48 11.87
N GLY A 332 -11.71 3.06 12.90
CA GLY A 332 -10.73 4.15 12.76
C GLY A 332 -11.34 5.52 12.61
N LYS A 333 -10.60 6.46 12.04
CA LYS A 333 -10.98 7.88 11.91
C LYS A 333 -10.84 8.37 10.46
N ALA A 334 -11.63 9.36 10.09
CA ALA A 334 -11.55 10.00 8.77
C ALA A 334 -10.23 10.75 8.53
N GLY A 335 -9.62 11.26 9.59
CA GLY A 335 -8.37 12.04 9.53
C GLY A 335 -7.09 11.23 9.30
N SER A 336 -7.16 9.91 9.13
CA SER A 336 -6.01 9.08 8.75
C SER A 336 -5.57 9.38 7.32
N SER A 337 -4.29 9.09 7.00
CA SER A 337 -3.77 9.26 5.63
C SER A 337 -4.66 8.51 4.64
N HIS A 338 -5.06 9.17 3.54
CA HIS A 338 -6.02 8.66 2.55
C HIS A 338 -7.40 8.26 3.12
N GLY A 339 -7.72 8.62 4.37
CA GLY A 339 -8.96 8.25 5.04
C GLY A 339 -10.20 8.89 4.43
N HIS A 340 -11.34 8.21 4.58
CA HIS A 340 -12.69 8.68 4.24
C HIS A 340 -13.55 8.80 5.50
N MET A 341 -14.69 9.46 5.42
CA MET A 341 -15.71 9.42 6.49
C MET A 341 -16.51 8.11 6.40
N ASP A 342 -15.83 6.98 6.61
CA ASP A 342 -16.32 5.63 6.40
C ASP A 342 -16.23 4.73 7.66
N ALA A 343 -16.08 5.34 8.82
CA ALA A 343 -16.04 4.62 10.08
C ALA A 343 -17.35 3.83 10.32
N GLY A 344 -17.24 2.54 10.61
CA GLY A 344 -18.36 1.60 10.72
C GLY A 344 -18.92 1.11 9.37
N SER A 345 -18.28 1.44 8.26
CA SER A 345 -18.66 0.90 6.96
C SER A 345 -18.26 -0.58 6.79
N PHE A 346 -18.92 -1.24 5.86
CA PHE A 346 -18.63 -2.63 5.53
C PHE A 346 -18.80 -2.89 4.03
N VAL A 347 -18.14 -3.93 3.53
CA VAL A 347 -18.41 -4.56 2.24
C VAL A 347 -18.95 -5.96 2.47
N TYR A 348 -19.84 -6.42 1.59
CA TYR A 348 -20.41 -7.76 1.67
C TYR A 348 -20.51 -8.37 0.28
N ASP A 349 -19.92 -9.56 0.11
CA ASP A 349 -19.99 -10.35 -1.10
C ASP A 349 -20.72 -11.68 -0.81
N ALA A 350 -21.68 -12.00 -1.65
CA ALA A 350 -22.42 -13.27 -1.59
C ALA A 350 -23.00 -13.61 -2.96
N TYR A 351 -23.12 -14.89 -3.29
CA TYR A 351 -23.75 -15.38 -4.51
C TYR A 351 -23.17 -14.73 -5.79
N GLY A 352 -21.84 -14.53 -5.82
CA GLY A 352 -21.15 -13.90 -6.95
C GLY A 352 -21.35 -12.39 -7.08
N VAL A 353 -22.03 -11.72 -6.14
CA VAL A 353 -22.34 -10.29 -6.17
C VAL A 353 -21.76 -9.58 -4.95
N ARG A 354 -21.19 -8.37 -5.15
CA ARG A 354 -20.89 -7.44 -4.07
C ARG A 354 -22.13 -6.60 -3.77
N TRP A 355 -22.82 -6.94 -2.69
CA TRP A 355 -24.08 -6.31 -2.27
C TRP A 355 -23.87 -4.97 -1.55
N SER A 356 -22.80 -4.87 -0.76
CA SER A 356 -22.39 -3.62 -0.16
C SER A 356 -20.97 -3.30 -0.64
N MET A 357 -20.75 -2.06 -1.10
CA MET A 357 -19.51 -1.65 -1.74
C MET A 357 -18.90 -0.42 -1.08
N ASP A 358 -17.60 -0.25 -1.26
CA ASP A 358 -16.88 1.00 -1.05
C ASP A 358 -16.52 1.63 -2.40
N PHE A 359 -16.57 2.97 -2.49
CA PHE A 359 -16.23 3.67 -3.72
C PHE A 359 -14.72 3.79 -3.97
N GLY A 360 -13.93 3.62 -2.92
CA GLY A 360 -12.47 3.55 -2.98
C GLY A 360 -11.82 4.75 -3.70
N LEU A 361 -10.95 4.44 -4.66
CA LEU A 361 -10.10 5.41 -5.36
C LEU A 361 -10.82 6.14 -6.51
N GLN A 362 -10.51 7.42 -6.64
CA GLN A 362 -10.79 8.26 -7.80
C GLN A 362 -9.53 9.04 -8.20
N SER A 363 -9.40 9.43 -9.46
CA SER A 363 -8.26 10.20 -9.96
C SER A 363 -8.00 11.48 -9.13
N TYR A 364 -6.85 11.54 -8.48
CA TYR A 364 -6.42 12.73 -7.72
C TYR A 364 -6.30 13.96 -8.60
N THR A 365 -5.73 13.84 -9.79
CA THR A 365 -5.58 14.94 -10.73
C THR A 365 -6.88 15.68 -10.97
N THR A 366 -7.97 14.93 -11.20
CA THR A 366 -9.30 15.53 -11.43
C THR A 366 -9.83 16.21 -10.17
N LEU A 367 -9.67 15.59 -9.00
CA LEU A 367 -10.16 16.14 -7.74
C LEU A 367 -9.36 17.35 -7.28
N GLU A 368 -8.02 17.27 -7.33
CA GLU A 368 -7.12 18.38 -6.99
C GLU A 368 -7.41 19.60 -7.86
N SER A 369 -7.53 19.41 -9.17
CA SER A 369 -7.85 20.49 -10.10
C SER A 369 -9.20 21.15 -9.80
N LYS A 370 -10.24 20.35 -9.58
CA LYS A 370 -11.59 20.88 -9.29
C LYS A 370 -11.66 21.58 -7.95
N LEU A 371 -11.11 20.98 -6.87
CA LEU A 371 -11.13 21.60 -5.55
C LEU A 371 -10.27 22.87 -5.52
N SER A 372 -9.10 22.87 -6.12
CA SER A 372 -8.25 24.06 -6.23
C SER A 372 -8.95 25.22 -6.95
N ALA A 373 -9.69 24.93 -8.03
CA ALA A 373 -10.49 25.95 -8.75
C ALA A 373 -11.59 26.56 -7.88
N LEU A 374 -12.03 25.86 -6.83
CA LEU A 374 -13.01 26.33 -5.86
C LEU A 374 -12.37 26.92 -4.59
N GLY A 375 -11.03 27.01 -4.53
CA GLY A 375 -10.29 27.51 -3.36
C GLY A 375 -10.07 26.46 -2.27
N GLY A 376 -10.37 25.17 -2.53
CA GLY A 376 -10.17 24.06 -1.62
C GLY A 376 -8.87 23.27 -1.88
N ASN A 377 -8.59 22.32 -0.98
CA ASN A 377 -7.45 21.41 -1.09
C ASN A 377 -7.91 19.98 -0.76
N LEU A 378 -7.64 19.04 -1.69
CA LEU A 378 -7.99 17.63 -1.49
C LEU A 378 -7.31 17.02 -0.24
N TRP A 379 -6.15 17.50 0.12
CA TRP A 379 -5.34 16.99 1.23
C TRP A 379 -5.54 17.72 2.56
N ASP A 380 -6.48 18.66 2.60
CA ASP A 380 -6.92 19.25 3.86
C ASP A 380 -7.86 18.29 4.60
N MET A 381 -7.38 17.72 5.71
CA MET A 381 -8.11 16.78 6.56
C MET A 381 -8.88 17.46 7.69
N GLY A 382 -9.02 18.79 7.66
CA GLY A 382 -9.80 19.53 8.67
C GLY A 382 -11.30 19.22 8.60
N GLN A 383 -12.02 19.38 9.73
CA GLN A 383 -13.46 19.06 9.83
C GLN A 383 -14.33 19.79 8.80
N ASN A 384 -13.98 21.02 8.46
CA ASN A 384 -14.75 21.87 7.55
C ASN A 384 -14.17 21.90 6.13
N SER A 385 -13.24 21.00 5.82
CA SER A 385 -12.61 20.92 4.50
C SER A 385 -13.62 20.61 3.40
N MET A 386 -13.40 21.19 2.22
CA MET A 386 -14.10 20.86 0.99
C MET A 386 -13.79 19.43 0.49
N ARG A 387 -12.76 18.78 1.04
CA ARG A 387 -12.50 17.35 0.83
C ARG A 387 -13.77 16.53 1.06
N TRP A 388 -14.49 16.84 2.11
CA TRP A 388 -15.68 16.10 2.53
C TRP A 388 -16.94 16.41 1.71
N ASP A 389 -16.87 17.34 0.74
CA ASP A 389 -17.91 17.53 -0.28
C ASP A 389 -17.78 16.54 -1.44
N VAL A 390 -16.64 15.88 -1.55
CA VAL A 390 -16.43 14.83 -2.56
C VAL A 390 -17.28 13.62 -2.23
N PHE A 391 -18.12 13.19 -3.16
CA PHE A 391 -19.13 12.14 -2.98
C PHE A 391 -18.57 10.88 -2.30
N ARG A 392 -17.46 10.34 -2.80
CA ARG A 392 -16.85 9.10 -2.30
C ARG A 392 -16.14 9.24 -0.94
N LEU A 393 -15.94 10.47 -0.44
CA LEU A 393 -15.23 10.71 0.81
C LEU A 393 -16.15 11.00 1.98
N ASN A 394 -17.46 11.15 1.70
CA ASN A 394 -18.48 11.60 2.66
C ASN A 394 -19.24 10.41 3.26
N ASN A 395 -19.50 10.45 4.57
CA ASN A 395 -20.24 9.41 5.28
C ASN A 395 -21.67 9.19 4.77
N LEU A 396 -22.27 10.15 4.10
CA LEU A 396 -23.62 10.00 3.52
C LEU A 396 -23.67 8.98 2.37
N ASN A 397 -22.52 8.56 1.87
CA ASN A 397 -22.41 7.69 0.67
C ASN A 397 -21.65 6.39 0.96
N HIS A 398 -21.24 6.15 2.22
CA HIS A 398 -20.68 4.88 2.66
C HIS A 398 -21.73 4.03 3.38
N SER A 399 -21.51 2.71 3.43
CA SER A 399 -22.34 1.75 4.16
C SER A 399 -22.18 1.94 5.69
N THR A 400 -22.43 3.14 6.18
CA THR A 400 -22.34 3.52 7.60
C THR A 400 -23.54 4.33 8.03
N ILE A 401 -23.66 4.60 9.35
CA ILE A 401 -24.73 5.46 9.88
C ILE A 401 -24.39 6.94 9.65
N SER A 402 -25.42 7.72 9.39
CA SER A 402 -25.37 9.17 9.47
C SER A 402 -26.52 9.66 10.33
N ILE A 403 -26.27 10.62 11.23
CA ILE A 403 -27.26 11.17 12.14
C ILE A 403 -27.48 12.63 11.81
N ASN A 404 -28.76 13.02 11.60
CA ASN A 404 -29.18 14.38 11.23
C ASN A 404 -28.50 14.90 9.95
N ASP A 405 -28.16 14.01 9.03
CA ASP A 405 -27.41 14.32 7.80
C ASP A 405 -26.07 15.04 8.04
N ALA A 406 -25.52 14.92 9.26
CA ALA A 406 -24.26 15.55 9.64
C ALA A 406 -23.06 14.72 9.18
N ARG A 407 -21.94 15.41 8.94
CA ARG A 407 -20.65 14.79 8.71
C ARG A 407 -20.16 14.09 9.97
N HIS A 408 -19.47 12.98 9.79
CA HIS A 408 -18.70 12.35 10.87
C HIS A 408 -17.63 13.32 11.40
N ARG A 409 -17.29 13.20 12.67
CA ARG A 409 -16.14 13.93 13.23
C ARG A 409 -14.85 13.34 12.67
N VAL A 410 -14.03 14.18 12.06
CA VAL A 410 -12.78 13.78 11.41
C VAL A 410 -11.84 13.09 12.40
N ASN A 411 -11.76 13.58 13.63
CA ASN A 411 -10.90 13.03 14.68
C ASN A 411 -11.63 12.06 15.63
N GLY A 412 -12.93 11.80 15.41
CA GLY A 412 -13.67 10.78 16.16
C GLY A 412 -13.21 9.40 15.72
N VAL A 413 -12.91 8.53 16.69
CA VAL A 413 -12.37 7.19 16.44
C VAL A 413 -13.45 6.14 16.65
N ALA A 414 -13.67 5.31 15.65
CA ALA A 414 -14.49 4.11 15.78
C ALA A 414 -13.59 2.96 16.25
N THR A 415 -13.89 2.37 17.41
CA THR A 415 -13.06 1.34 18.01
C THR A 415 -13.70 -0.04 17.93
N LEU A 416 -12.89 -1.07 17.65
CA LEU A 416 -13.31 -2.47 17.69
C LEU A 416 -13.50 -2.88 19.15
N THR A 417 -14.75 -3.09 19.58
CA THR A 417 -15.10 -3.48 20.95
C THR A 417 -15.23 -5.00 21.11
N THR A 418 -15.78 -5.68 20.12
CA THR A 418 -15.99 -7.13 20.17
C THR A 418 -15.72 -7.77 18.81
N THR A 419 -14.90 -8.81 18.80
CA THR A 419 -14.79 -9.75 17.67
C THR A 419 -15.73 -10.92 17.93
N ILE A 420 -16.65 -11.20 17.01
CA ILE A 420 -17.63 -12.30 17.10
C ILE A 420 -17.09 -13.44 16.24
N ASN A 421 -16.62 -14.50 16.88
CA ASN A 421 -16.06 -15.67 16.21
C ASN A 421 -16.57 -16.94 16.89
N THR A 422 -17.76 -17.37 16.52
CA THR A 422 -18.42 -18.58 17.06
C THR A 422 -18.73 -19.55 15.92
N ALA A 423 -19.23 -20.71 16.24
CA ALA A 423 -19.60 -21.72 15.23
C ALA A 423 -20.74 -21.24 14.30
N THR A 424 -21.55 -20.29 14.74
CA THR A 424 -22.75 -19.82 14.00
C THR A 424 -22.72 -18.34 13.67
N GLU A 425 -21.82 -17.56 14.21
CA GLU A 425 -21.77 -16.11 14.02
C GLU A 425 -20.32 -15.64 13.85
N LEU A 426 -20.07 -14.88 12.78
CA LEU A 426 -18.78 -14.32 12.43
C LEU A 426 -18.93 -12.84 12.10
N GLY A 427 -18.20 -11.96 12.79
CA GLY A 427 -18.27 -10.51 12.56
C GLY A 427 -17.70 -9.71 13.72
N ALA A 428 -18.22 -8.49 13.91
CA ALA A 428 -17.71 -7.59 14.93
C ALA A 428 -18.71 -6.53 15.38
N THR A 429 -18.44 -5.96 16.57
CA THR A 429 -19.07 -4.75 17.07
C THR A 429 -18.04 -3.64 17.18
N PHE A 430 -18.42 -2.45 16.69
CA PHE A 430 -17.65 -1.21 16.78
C PHE A 430 -18.39 -0.17 17.59
N ASP A 431 -17.68 0.55 18.44
CA ASP A 431 -18.17 1.75 19.09
C ASP A 431 -17.91 2.95 18.15
N LEU A 432 -18.98 3.61 17.72
CA LEU A 432 -18.97 4.79 16.83
C LEU A 432 -19.26 6.09 17.60
N THR A 433 -19.32 6.06 18.94
CA THR A 433 -19.77 7.18 19.77
C THR A 433 -18.97 8.45 19.50
N GLU A 434 -17.65 8.38 19.45
CA GLU A 434 -16.83 9.56 19.15
C GLU A 434 -17.07 10.12 17.75
N VAL A 435 -17.31 9.24 16.77
CA VAL A 435 -17.52 9.63 15.36
C VAL A 435 -18.78 10.48 15.19
N VAL A 436 -19.82 10.20 15.98
CA VAL A 436 -21.13 10.88 15.90
C VAL A 436 -21.47 11.71 17.14
N SER A 437 -20.53 11.99 18.02
CA SER A 437 -20.76 12.60 19.35
C SER A 437 -21.40 14.00 19.31
N ASP A 438 -21.30 14.71 18.18
CA ASP A 438 -22.00 15.98 17.99
C ASP A 438 -23.52 15.79 17.79
N GLN A 439 -23.96 14.56 17.47
CA GLN A 439 -25.36 14.27 17.11
C GLN A 439 -26.02 13.23 18.03
N ALA A 440 -25.29 12.30 18.61
CA ALA A 440 -25.78 11.26 19.51
C ALA A 440 -24.96 11.17 20.79
N ALA A 441 -25.56 10.64 21.85
CA ALA A 441 -24.90 10.41 23.13
C ALA A 441 -24.04 9.11 23.08
N SER A 442 -24.49 8.11 22.32
CA SER A 442 -23.71 6.92 22.01
C SER A 442 -24.23 6.28 20.72
N ALA A 443 -23.35 5.56 20.04
CA ALA A 443 -23.69 4.73 18.89
C ALA A 443 -22.76 3.52 18.83
N THR A 444 -23.33 2.33 18.66
CA THR A 444 -22.59 1.10 18.39
C THR A 444 -23.14 0.43 17.15
N ARG A 445 -22.29 -0.24 16.40
CA ARG A 445 -22.68 -1.02 15.22
C ARG A 445 -22.14 -2.43 15.32
N THR A 446 -23.02 -3.40 15.14
CA THR A 446 -22.66 -4.81 14.98
C THR A 446 -22.94 -5.24 13.53
N VAL A 447 -21.95 -5.81 12.87
CA VAL A 447 -22.12 -6.42 11.55
C VAL A 447 -21.59 -7.86 11.62
N LYS A 448 -22.42 -8.82 11.24
CA LYS A 448 -22.06 -10.24 11.33
C LYS A 448 -22.77 -11.10 10.29
N ILE A 449 -22.13 -12.22 9.93
CA ILE A 449 -22.76 -13.31 9.18
C ILE A 449 -23.25 -14.33 10.18
N VAL A 450 -24.50 -14.78 10.01
CA VAL A 450 -25.15 -15.78 10.86
C VAL A 450 -25.38 -17.05 10.08
N ASN A 451 -24.98 -18.19 10.63
CA ASN A 451 -25.13 -19.54 10.04
C ASN A 451 -24.52 -19.66 8.63
N ASP A 452 -23.42 -18.96 8.37
CA ASP A 452 -22.76 -18.88 7.05
C ASP A 452 -23.72 -18.42 5.91
N LYS A 453 -24.81 -17.72 6.23
CA LYS A 453 -25.89 -17.44 5.31
C LYS A 453 -26.36 -15.98 5.35
N ASP A 454 -26.79 -15.51 6.50
CA ASP A 454 -27.52 -14.25 6.61
C ASP A 454 -26.60 -13.13 7.12
N LEU A 455 -26.60 -11.97 6.45
CA LEU A 455 -25.95 -10.77 6.94
C LEU A 455 -26.89 -10.06 7.93
N VAL A 456 -26.40 -9.78 9.12
CA VAL A 456 -27.09 -8.99 10.15
C VAL A 456 -26.31 -7.70 10.40
N VAL A 457 -26.97 -6.57 10.26
CA VAL A 457 -26.46 -5.24 10.66
C VAL A 457 -27.36 -4.69 11.73
N MET A 458 -26.81 -4.35 12.90
CA MET A 458 -27.55 -3.82 14.02
C MET A 458 -26.87 -2.57 14.55
N ASP A 459 -27.62 -1.49 14.65
CA ASP A 459 -27.18 -0.22 15.22
C ASP A 459 -27.95 0.09 16.50
N GLU A 460 -27.22 0.36 17.58
CA GLU A 460 -27.79 0.82 18.84
C GLU A 460 -27.38 2.29 19.07
N ILE A 461 -28.36 3.19 19.05
CA ILE A 461 -28.13 4.63 19.09
C ILE A 461 -28.90 5.25 20.26
N LYS A 462 -28.19 5.96 21.11
CA LYS A 462 -28.82 6.80 22.18
C LYS A 462 -28.80 8.25 21.76
N ALA A 463 -29.97 8.82 21.63
CA ALA A 463 -30.10 10.25 21.34
C ALA A 463 -29.53 11.11 22.48
N ARG A 464 -29.06 12.29 22.14
CA ARG A 464 -28.72 13.33 23.14
C ARG A 464 -30.00 13.89 23.76
N THR A 465 -29.89 14.46 24.96
CA THR A 465 -31.03 15.10 25.64
C THR A 465 -31.42 16.43 25.00
N ASP A 466 -30.49 17.09 24.29
CA ASP A 466 -30.64 18.39 23.67
C ASP A 466 -30.99 18.35 22.18
N LYS A 467 -31.00 17.16 21.55
CA LYS A 467 -31.26 16.96 20.11
C LYS A 467 -32.06 15.71 19.84
N SER A 468 -32.93 15.76 18.84
CA SER A 468 -33.44 14.54 18.20
C SER A 468 -32.37 13.89 17.31
N ALA A 469 -32.43 12.56 17.15
CA ALA A 469 -31.56 11.82 16.27
C ALA A 469 -32.38 11.22 15.11
N LYS A 470 -32.29 11.84 13.93
CA LYS A 470 -32.75 11.23 12.68
C LYS A 470 -31.65 10.39 12.12
N VAL A 471 -31.81 9.08 12.13
CA VAL A 471 -30.81 8.14 11.63
C VAL A 471 -31.06 7.89 10.15
N ARG A 472 -29.99 7.97 9.34
CA ARG A 472 -29.95 7.51 7.97
C ARG A 472 -28.94 6.37 7.87
N TRP A 473 -29.31 5.39 7.11
CA TRP A 473 -28.45 4.26 6.74
C TRP A 473 -28.32 4.23 5.23
N CYS A 474 -27.09 4.11 4.73
CA CYS A 474 -26.80 3.92 3.32
C CYS A 474 -26.34 2.46 3.13
N GLY A 475 -26.99 1.73 2.25
CA GLY A 475 -26.68 0.35 1.93
C GLY A 475 -26.57 0.15 0.43
#